data_889bb143b820c7083b754d12faf94963
#
_entry.id   889bb143b820c7083b754d12faf94963
#
_cell.length_a   1.000
_cell.length_b   1.000
_cell.length_c   1.000
_cell.angle_alpha   90.00
_cell.angle_beta   90.00
_cell.angle_gamma   90.00
#
_symmetry.space_group_name_H-M   'P 1'
#
loop_
_entity.id
_entity.type
_entity.pdbx_description
1 polymer ?
#
loop_
_entity_poly.entity_id
_entity_poly.type
_entity_poly.pdbx_seq_one_letter_code
_entity_poly.pdbx_strand_id
1 'polypeptide(L)'
;MLGIIINPKSGKRYFRAQRIYLWKLLRKRHAPFAYCVTKFAGHAIELARELVEKGYDEILVLGGDGTLSEAINGIMRADLTPE
;
A
#
# COMPACT_ATOMS: atom_id res chain seq x y z
N MET A 1 -4.33 -10.13 6.59
CA MET A 1 -3.78 -8.93 7.25
C MET A 1 -3.63 -7.80 6.25
N LEU A 2 -3.90 -6.59 6.66
CA LEU A 2 -3.89 -5.42 5.79
C LEU A 2 -2.51 -4.78 5.73
N GLY A 3 -1.97 -4.57 4.53
CA GLY A 3 -0.77 -3.79 4.30
C GLY A 3 -1.13 -2.46 3.64
N ILE A 4 -0.55 -1.36 4.10
CA ILE A 4 -0.85 -0.03 3.61
C ILE A 4 0.41 0.59 3.01
N ILE A 5 0.32 1.01 1.75
CA ILE A 5 1.42 1.71 1.07
C ILE A 5 1.06 3.17 0.93
N ILE A 6 1.91 4.04 1.45
CA ILE A 6 1.66 5.49 1.47
C ILE A 6 2.71 6.21 0.65
N ASN A 7 2.28 6.97 -0.36
CA ASN A 7 3.15 7.87 -1.10
C ASN A 7 2.80 9.32 -0.73
N PRO A 8 3.60 9.96 0.15
CA PRO A 8 3.28 11.31 0.63
C PRO A 8 3.46 12.40 -0.43
N LYS A 9 4.11 12.10 -1.56
CA LYS A 9 4.37 13.08 -2.61
C LYS A 9 3.26 13.21 -3.64
N SER A 10 2.17 12.46 -3.51
CA SER A 10 1.10 12.46 -4.50
C SER A 10 0.05 13.55 -4.26
N GLY A 11 0.47 14.83 -4.29
CA GLY A 11 -0.43 15.98 -4.19
C GLY A 11 -1.09 16.14 -2.81
N LYS A 12 -0.84 17.28 -2.16
CA LYS A 12 -1.26 17.53 -0.78
C LYS A 12 -2.77 17.38 -0.54
N ARG A 13 -3.59 17.83 -1.47
CA ARG A 13 -5.04 17.81 -1.33
C ARG A 13 -5.59 16.38 -1.36
N TYR A 14 -5.12 15.61 -2.28
CA TYR A 14 -5.53 14.23 -2.48
C TYR A 14 -5.09 13.37 -1.30
N PHE A 15 -3.86 13.56 -0.87
CA PHE A 15 -3.29 12.81 0.25
C PHE A 15 -4.06 13.05 1.55
N ARG A 16 -4.48 14.30 1.80
CA ARG A 16 -5.25 14.64 3.00
C ARG A 16 -6.59 13.92 3.02
N ALA A 17 -7.32 13.93 1.90
CA ALA A 17 -8.60 13.23 1.80
C ALA A 17 -8.45 11.73 2.00
N GLN A 18 -7.45 11.14 1.37
CA GLN A 18 -7.17 9.70 1.53
C GLN A 18 -6.83 9.34 2.97
N ARG A 19 -6.06 10.19 3.65
CA ARG A 19 -5.65 9.95 5.03
C ARG A 19 -6.85 9.96 5.97
N ILE A 20 -7.78 10.88 5.78
CA ILE A 20 -9.01 10.95 6.58
C ILE A 20 -9.84 9.69 6.36
N TYR A 21 -9.99 9.27 5.10
CA TYR A 21 -10.73 8.06 4.76
C TYR A 21 -10.08 6.83 5.41
N LEU A 22 -8.76 6.75 5.35
CA LEU A 22 -8.01 5.67 5.97
C LEU A 22 -8.27 5.56 7.46
N TRP A 23 -8.23 6.68 8.18
CA TRP A 23 -8.49 6.69 9.61
C TRP A 23 -9.88 6.14 9.94
N LYS A 24 -10.89 6.55 9.16
CA LYS A 24 -12.26 6.06 9.35
C LYS A 24 -12.34 4.56 9.12
N LEU A 25 -11.67 4.08 8.09
CA LEU A 25 -11.65 2.66 7.75
C LEU A 25 -11.00 1.83 8.86
N LEU A 26 -9.85 2.28 9.35
CA LEU A 26 -9.12 1.55 10.39
C LEU A 26 -9.87 1.50 11.70
N ARG A 27 -10.59 2.59 12.04
CA ARG A 27 -11.42 2.62 13.24
C ARG A 27 -12.52 1.57 13.24
N LYS A 28 -13.06 1.27 12.06
CA LYS A 28 -14.13 0.28 11.91
C LYS A 28 -13.63 -1.16 11.90
N ARG A 29 -12.43 -1.37 11.41
CA ARG A 29 -11.96 -2.74 11.16
C ARG A 29 -11.48 -3.48 12.40
N HIS A 30 -10.90 -2.78 13.34
CA HIS A 30 -10.31 -3.39 14.57
C HIS A 30 -9.33 -4.53 14.26
N ALA A 31 -8.82 -4.60 13.04
CA ALA A 31 -7.92 -5.66 12.61
C ALA A 31 -6.47 -5.15 12.57
N PRO A 32 -5.48 -6.03 12.79
CA PRO A 32 -4.09 -5.62 12.67
C PRO A 32 -3.76 -5.13 11.27
N PHE A 33 -2.88 -4.15 11.19
CA PHE A 33 -2.40 -3.66 9.91
C PHE A 33 -0.92 -3.24 10.05
N ALA A 34 -0.24 -3.20 8.90
CA ALA A 34 1.10 -2.63 8.81
C ALA A 34 1.08 -1.55 7.74
N TYR A 35 1.92 -0.53 7.88
CA TYR A 35 2.02 0.49 6.86
C TYR A 35 3.48 0.74 6.48
N CYS A 36 3.70 1.20 5.27
CA CYS A 36 5.01 1.59 4.78
C CYS A 36 4.89 2.83 3.90
N VAL A 37 5.89 3.69 3.97
CA VAL A 37 5.91 4.97 3.26
C VAL A 37 6.96 4.87 2.14
N THR A 38 6.57 5.28 0.93
CA THR A 38 7.52 5.27 -0.18
C THR A 38 8.58 6.35 0.01
N LYS A 39 9.81 6.04 -0.33
CA LYS A 39 10.96 6.95 -0.17
C LYS A 39 11.53 7.44 -1.49
N PHE A 40 11.22 6.75 -2.59
CA PHE A 40 11.74 7.10 -3.91
C PHE A 40 10.80 6.58 -5.00
N ALA A 41 10.98 7.05 -6.22
CA ALA A 41 10.19 6.61 -7.37
C ALA A 41 10.39 5.11 -7.59
N GLY A 42 9.30 4.38 -7.77
CA GLY A 42 9.35 2.93 -7.95
C GLY A 42 9.33 2.12 -6.66
N HIS A 43 9.43 2.77 -5.50
CA HIS A 43 9.50 2.07 -4.22
C HIS A 43 8.23 1.25 -3.94
N ALA A 44 7.08 1.72 -4.41
CA ALA A 44 5.82 0.99 -4.21
C ALA A 44 5.82 -0.39 -4.87
N ILE A 45 6.59 -0.58 -5.93
CA ILE A 45 6.74 -1.90 -6.58
C ILE A 45 7.33 -2.89 -5.57
N GLU A 46 8.45 -2.51 -4.95
CA GLU A 46 9.13 -3.38 -3.99
C GLU A 46 8.28 -3.61 -2.74
N LEU A 47 7.65 -2.55 -2.23
CA LEU A 47 6.83 -2.65 -1.02
C LEU A 47 5.64 -3.58 -1.22
N ALA A 48 4.93 -3.45 -2.35
CA ALA A 48 3.79 -4.31 -2.64
C ALA A 48 4.22 -5.76 -2.80
N ARG A 49 5.32 -6.00 -3.51
CA ARG A 49 5.85 -7.35 -3.68
C ARG A 49 6.17 -7.98 -2.32
N GLU A 50 6.88 -7.25 -1.47
CA GLU A 50 7.25 -7.75 -0.15
C GLU A 50 6.04 -8.05 0.73
N LEU A 51 5.02 -7.18 0.71
CA LEU A 51 3.82 -7.39 1.48
C LEU A 51 3.11 -8.68 1.06
N VAL A 52 2.94 -8.88 -0.24
CA VAL A 52 2.29 -10.09 -0.75
C VAL A 52 3.11 -11.35 -0.39
N GLU A 53 4.42 -11.29 -0.55
CA GLU A 53 5.29 -12.41 -0.23
C GLU A 53 5.29 -12.77 1.25
N LYS A 54 5.02 -11.78 2.12
CA LYS A 54 4.89 -11.99 3.57
C LYS A 54 3.50 -12.49 3.99
N GLY A 55 2.58 -12.64 3.04
CA GLY A 55 1.27 -13.18 3.33
C GLY A 55 0.17 -12.15 3.57
N TYR A 56 0.42 -10.87 3.29
CA TYR A 56 -0.62 -9.85 3.37
C TYR A 56 -1.62 -10.06 2.24
N ASP A 57 -2.88 -10.25 2.57
CA ASP A 57 -3.93 -10.56 1.61
C ASP A 57 -4.75 -9.35 1.19
N GLU A 58 -4.56 -8.22 1.85
CA GLU A 58 -5.19 -6.96 1.48
C GLU A 58 -4.13 -5.86 1.41
N ILE A 59 -4.14 -5.08 0.35
CA ILE A 59 -3.21 -3.96 0.19
C ILE A 59 -4.00 -2.71 -0.14
N LEU A 60 -3.82 -1.69 0.69
CA LEU A 60 -4.41 -0.38 0.48
C LEU A 60 -3.32 0.59 0.05
N VAL A 61 -3.58 1.33 -1.01
CA VAL A 61 -2.60 2.26 -1.57
C VAL A 61 -3.09 3.69 -1.42
N LEU A 62 -2.30 4.53 -0.75
CA LEU A 62 -2.53 5.96 -0.66
C LEU A 62 -1.53 6.67 -1.56
N GLY A 63 -2.02 7.20 -2.66
CA GLY A 63 -1.18 7.86 -3.66
C GLY A 63 -1.99 8.12 -4.92
N GLY A 64 -1.32 8.59 -5.96
CA GLY A 64 -1.95 8.79 -7.24
C GLY A 64 -1.95 7.53 -8.10
N ASP A 65 -2.36 7.70 -9.36
CA ASP A 65 -2.43 6.58 -10.32
C ASP A 65 -1.07 5.91 -10.53
N GLY A 66 0.00 6.68 -10.48
CA GLY A 66 1.36 6.12 -10.62
C GLY A 66 1.72 5.18 -9.49
N THR A 67 1.38 5.55 -8.26
CA THR A 67 1.64 4.70 -7.10
C THR A 67 0.81 3.43 -7.15
N LEU A 68 -0.46 3.54 -7.55
CA LEU A 68 -1.31 2.38 -7.71
C LEU A 68 -0.77 1.42 -8.78
N SER A 69 -0.34 1.97 -9.91
CA SER A 69 0.25 1.17 -10.99
C SER A 69 1.51 0.44 -10.53
N GLU A 70 2.36 1.12 -9.77
CA GLU A 70 3.55 0.50 -9.19
C GLU A 70 3.20 -0.64 -8.23
N ALA A 71 2.21 -0.42 -7.38
CA ALA A 71 1.77 -1.45 -6.43
C ALA A 71 1.24 -2.68 -7.16
N ILE A 72 0.44 -2.48 -8.19
CA ILE A 72 -0.08 -3.59 -9.01
C ILE A 72 1.07 -4.36 -9.65
N ASN A 73 2.06 -3.65 -10.20
CA ASN A 73 3.25 -4.30 -10.76
C ASN A 73 3.98 -5.16 -9.72
N GLY A 74 4.11 -4.64 -8.50
CA GLY A 74 4.75 -5.37 -7.42
C GLY A 74 3.99 -6.64 -7.06
N ILE A 75 2.67 -6.55 -6.97
CA ILE A 75 1.83 -7.70 -6.67
C ILE A 75 2.01 -8.79 -7.75
N MET A 76 2.04 -8.38 -9.01
CA MET A 76 2.19 -9.32 -10.12
C MET A 76 3.57 -9.97 -10.18
N ARG A 77 4.58 -9.32 -9.59
CA ARG A 77 5.95 -9.86 -9.52
C ARG A 77 6.21 -10.68 -8.27
N ALA A 78 5.26 -10.74 -7.35
CA ALA A 78 5.45 -11.45 -6.09
C ALA A 78 5.64 -12.94 -6.33
N ASP A 79 6.58 -13.53 -5.59
CA ASP A 79 6.81 -14.96 -5.64
C ASP A 79 5.90 -15.64 -4.61
N LEU A 80 4.88 -16.31 -5.10
CA LEU A 80 3.90 -17.01 -4.28
C LEU A 80 4.13 -18.53 -4.30
N THR A 81 5.30 -18.96 -4.75
CA THR A 81 5.63 -20.38 -4.79
C THR A 81 5.66 -20.93 -3.36
N PRO A 82 4.84 -21.94 -3.04
CA PRO A 82 4.89 -22.52 -1.69
C PRO A 82 6.21 -23.24 -1.47
N GLU A 83 6.75 -23.07 -0.30
CA GLU A 83 7.96 -23.78 0.09
C GLU A 83 7.71 -25.26 0.37
#